data_7b87856d32d0f29da2b3427335ad73e9
#
_entry.id   7b87856d32d0f29da2b3427335ad73e9
#
_cell.length_a   1.000
_cell.length_b   1.000
_cell.length_c   1.000
_cell.angle_alpha   90.00
_cell.angle_beta   90.00
_cell.angle_gamma   90.00
#
_symmetry.space_group_name_H-M   'P 1'
#
loop_
_entity.id
_entity.type
_entity.pdbx_description
1 polymer ?
#
loop_
_entity_poly.entity_id
_entity_poly.type
_entity_poly.pdbx_seq_one_letter_code
_entity_poly.pdbx_strand_id
1 'polypeptide(L)'
;MNAMNSSDSGDAAPALTQRTKGVDSARRVLQILLQFADGRPELTIDNVLESYDISVPSAYRYLSLLREMNLIEERGKGAFVLSPQILRLARAAEVSLDYRSEAQPILDRMREASGETALYLRRVNDAAVCLAIAESDHPISISFQPGHLMPLHLGAAAKVLFSEYGDAKRRQYLDRLHPPMSKAARGKLESDLDEIRERGYAESAAEVDVGVWAAAAAVRSFGTLVGAVTVVAPDYRLGEEHKRRIREAVRQGAAEFEAQLVS
;
A
#
# COMPACT_ATOMS: atom_id res chain seq x y z
N MET A 1 -42.86 33.75 -10.83
CA MET A 1 -42.74 32.99 -12.07
C MET A 1 -41.43 32.26 -12.06
N ASN A 2 -41.53 31.01 -11.86
CA ASN A 2 -40.60 29.87 -11.95
C ASN A 2 -39.08 30.11 -11.95
N ALA A 3 -38.51 29.80 -10.81
CA ALA A 3 -37.11 29.44 -10.63
C ALA A 3 -36.96 27.96 -11.04
N MET A 4 -36.12 27.64 -12.02
CA MET A 4 -35.71 26.31 -12.37
C MET A 4 -34.60 25.86 -11.42
N ASN A 5 -34.92 24.86 -10.63
CA ASN A 5 -34.03 24.09 -9.77
C ASN A 5 -33.21 23.17 -10.65
N SER A 6 -31.90 23.39 -10.78
CA SER A 6 -30.96 22.40 -11.33
C SER A 6 -30.41 21.59 -10.20
N SER A 7 -30.88 20.36 -10.07
CA SER A 7 -30.40 19.33 -9.18
C SER A 7 -29.01 18.89 -9.62
N ASP A 8 -28.03 19.23 -8.82
CA ASP A 8 -26.67 18.73 -8.86
C ASP A 8 -26.67 17.30 -8.30
N SER A 9 -26.65 16.31 -9.15
CA SER A 9 -26.47 14.90 -8.80
C SER A 9 -24.98 14.57 -8.83
N GLY A 10 -24.27 14.97 -7.80
CA GLY A 10 -22.90 14.52 -7.53
C GLY A 10 -22.90 13.04 -7.18
N ASP A 11 -22.42 12.23 -8.10
CA ASP A 11 -22.24 10.79 -7.99
C ASP A 11 -21.11 10.51 -6.96
N ALA A 12 -21.49 10.38 -5.69
CA ALA A 12 -20.58 10.04 -4.60
C ALA A 12 -20.26 8.55 -4.68
N ALA A 13 -19.03 8.20 -5.00
CA ALA A 13 -18.52 6.84 -4.92
C ALA A 13 -18.92 6.16 -3.59
N PRO A 14 -19.40 4.89 -3.59
CA PRO A 14 -19.99 4.26 -2.43
C PRO A 14 -18.99 4.16 -1.29
N ALA A 15 -19.32 4.74 -0.17
CA ALA A 15 -18.55 4.63 1.06
C ALA A 15 -18.53 3.17 1.53
N LEU A 16 -17.37 2.53 1.47
CA LEU A 16 -17.09 1.17 1.99
C LEU A 16 -17.15 1.12 3.53
N THR A 17 -18.21 1.68 4.13
CA THR A 17 -18.38 1.75 5.58
C THR A 17 -19.55 0.90 6.09
N GLN A 18 -20.24 0.15 5.24
CA GLN A 18 -21.23 -0.80 5.71
C GLN A 18 -20.57 -2.15 6.00
N ARG A 19 -20.34 -2.40 7.28
CA ARG A 19 -19.95 -3.73 7.78
C ARG A 19 -21.04 -4.72 7.40
N THR A 20 -20.74 -5.67 6.50
CA THR A 20 -21.67 -6.73 6.11
C THR A 20 -22.14 -7.46 7.35
N LYS A 21 -23.44 -7.45 7.63
CA LYS A 21 -24.05 -8.10 8.81
C LYS A 21 -24.09 -9.61 8.61
N GLY A 22 -24.03 -10.38 9.69
CA GLY A 22 -24.20 -11.84 9.67
C GLY A 22 -22.99 -12.65 9.21
N VAL A 23 -21.85 -12.02 8.92
CA VAL A 23 -20.63 -12.69 8.43
C VAL A 23 -19.43 -12.51 9.37
N ASP A 24 -19.65 -12.28 10.66
CA ASP A 24 -18.57 -11.97 11.59
C ASP A 24 -17.60 -13.15 11.76
N SER A 25 -18.10 -14.39 11.77
CA SER A 25 -17.24 -15.59 11.80
C SER A 25 -16.38 -15.73 10.54
N ALA A 26 -16.96 -15.54 9.34
CA ALA A 26 -16.22 -15.59 8.10
C ALA A 26 -15.16 -14.49 8.02
N ARG A 27 -15.53 -13.27 8.44
CA ARG A 27 -14.58 -12.15 8.55
C ARG A 27 -13.41 -12.50 9.47
N ARG A 28 -13.66 -13.13 10.60
CA ARG A 28 -12.61 -13.53 11.56
C ARG A 28 -11.64 -14.53 10.93
N VAL A 29 -12.16 -15.53 10.22
CA VAL A 29 -11.34 -16.51 9.49
C VAL A 29 -10.41 -15.82 8.51
N LEU A 30 -10.94 -14.89 7.69
CA LEU A 30 -10.13 -14.14 6.72
C LEU A 30 -9.11 -13.20 7.40
N GLN A 31 -9.48 -12.57 8.52
CA GLN A 31 -8.55 -11.75 9.30
C GLN A 31 -7.38 -12.58 9.86
N ILE A 32 -7.63 -13.81 10.31
CA ILE A 32 -6.58 -14.72 10.77
C ILE A 32 -5.64 -15.08 9.59
N LEU A 33 -6.19 -15.39 8.42
CA LEU A 33 -5.39 -15.65 7.23
C LEU A 33 -4.50 -14.46 6.84
N LEU A 34 -5.01 -13.24 6.94
CA LEU A 34 -4.26 -12.02 6.59
C LEU A 34 -3.10 -11.74 7.56
N GLN A 35 -3.08 -12.29 8.79
CA GLN A 35 -1.94 -12.11 9.70
C GLN A 35 -0.63 -12.68 9.15
N PHE A 36 -0.67 -13.68 8.29
CA PHE A 36 0.52 -14.19 7.62
C PHE A 36 1.18 -13.14 6.70
N ALA A 37 0.40 -12.21 6.16
CA ALA A 37 0.92 -11.12 5.33
C ALA A 37 1.61 -10.02 6.15
N ASP A 38 1.38 -9.95 7.47
CA ASP A 38 1.97 -8.94 8.36
C ASP A 38 3.37 -9.34 8.88
N GLY A 39 4.12 -10.13 8.08
CA GLY A 39 5.48 -10.56 8.40
C GLY A 39 5.59 -11.70 9.42
N ARG A 40 4.49 -12.42 9.65
CA ARG A 40 4.46 -13.61 10.51
C ARG A 40 4.42 -14.88 9.65
N PRO A 41 5.55 -15.51 9.37
CA PRO A 41 5.60 -16.72 8.52
C PRO A 41 4.89 -17.92 9.16
N GLU A 42 4.72 -17.90 10.48
CA GLU A 42 4.03 -18.93 11.27
C GLU A 42 3.04 -18.29 12.24
N LEU A 43 1.90 -18.93 12.43
CA LEU A 43 0.91 -18.58 13.46
C LEU A 43 0.68 -19.75 14.40
N THR A 44 0.54 -19.44 15.68
CA THR A 44 0.10 -20.40 16.71
C THR A 44 -1.31 -20.05 17.20
N ILE A 45 -1.94 -20.97 17.93
CA ILE A 45 -3.22 -20.68 18.63
C ILE A 45 -3.08 -19.45 19.54
N ASP A 46 -1.97 -19.35 20.26
CA ASP A 46 -1.73 -18.23 21.18
C ASP A 46 -1.68 -16.89 20.44
N ASN A 47 -1.03 -16.83 19.28
CA ASN A 47 -1.03 -15.63 18.45
C ASN A 47 -2.44 -15.20 18.00
N VAL A 48 -3.30 -16.18 17.69
CA VAL A 48 -4.69 -15.91 17.31
C VAL A 48 -5.49 -15.40 18.51
N LEU A 49 -5.31 -15.98 19.69
CA LEU A 49 -6.00 -15.56 20.91
C LEU A 49 -5.56 -14.17 21.38
N GLU A 50 -4.26 -13.85 21.30
CA GLU A 50 -3.72 -12.52 21.61
C GLU A 50 -4.27 -11.42 20.67
N SER A 51 -4.48 -11.76 19.41
CA SER A 51 -4.95 -10.80 18.39
C SER A 51 -6.45 -10.60 18.39
N TYR A 52 -7.21 -11.55 18.94
CA TYR A 52 -8.66 -11.54 18.87
C TYR A 52 -9.29 -12.01 20.20
N ASP A 53 -10.31 -11.29 20.64
CA ASP A 53 -11.14 -11.68 21.78
C ASP A 53 -12.09 -12.82 21.37
N ILE A 54 -11.56 -14.05 21.33
CA ILE A 54 -12.29 -15.28 20.98
C ILE A 54 -11.93 -16.43 21.92
N SER A 55 -12.83 -17.39 22.05
CA SER A 55 -12.56 -18.60 22.84
C SER A 55 -11.62 -19.56 22.10
N VAL A 56 -10.85 -20.34 22.85
CA VAL A 56 -9.97 -21.40 22.34
C VAL A 56 -10.66 -22.33 21.34
N PRO A 57 -11.89 -22.87 21.62
CA PRO A 57 -12.63 -23.67 20.67
C PRO A 57 -12.94 -22.94 19.35
N SER A 58 -13.17 -21.62 19.42
CA SER A 58 -13.42 -20.81 18.21
C SER A 58 -12.15 -20.64 17.38
N ALA A 59 -11.00 -20.39 18.02
CA ALA A 59 -9.71 -20.32 17.32
C ALA A 59 -9.41 -21.61 16.56
N TYR A 60 -9.57 -22.77 17.22
CA TYR A 60 -9.41 -24.08 16.57
C TYR A 60 -10.36 -24.27 15.39
N ARG A 61 -11.63 -23.90 15.50
CA ARG A 61 -12.60 -23.98 14.39
C ARG A 61 -12.16 -23.14 13.19
N TYR A 62 -11.67 -21.93 13.42
CA TYR A 62 -11.24 -21.03 12.35
C TYR A 62 -9.98 -21.55 11.64
N LEU A 63 -9.00 -22.03 12.41
CA LEU A 63 -7.79 -22.63 11.84
C LEU A 63 -8.10 -23.96 11.12
N SER A 64 -9.02 -24.77 11.66
CA SER A 64 -9.46 -26.01 11.01
C SER A 64 -10.13 -25.72 9.66
N LEU A 65 -10.97 -24.68 9.56
CA LEU A 65 -11.58 -24.28 8.30
C LEU A 65 -10.53 -23.82 7.28
N LEU A 66 -9.56 -23.02 7.69
CA LEU A 66 -8.46 -22.61 6.78
C LEU A 66 -7.64 -23.80 6.29
N ARG A 67 -7.40 -24.81 7.15
CA ARG A 67 -6.72 -26.05 6.81
C ARG A 67 -7.57 -26.92 5.88
N GLU A 68 -8.87 -27.08 6.15
CA GLU A 68 -9.81 -27.79 5.28
C GLU A 68 -9.84 -27.20 3.86
N MET A 69 -9.80 -25.87 3.78
CA MET A 69 -9.71 -25.14 2.50
C MET A 69 -8.32 -25.17 1.86
N ASN A 70 -7.37 -25.87 2.45
CA ASN A 70 -5.96 -25.92 2.03
C ASN A 70 -5.30 -24.54 1.91
N LEU A 71 -5.68 -23.56 2.73
CA LEU A 71 -5.04 -22.25 2.77
C LEU A 71 -3.86 -22.21 3.74
N ILE A 72 -3.90 -23.06 4.78
CA ILE A 72 -2.80 -23.24 5.74
C ILE A 72 -2.50 -24.73 5.94
N GLU A 73 -1.29 -25.01 6.42
CA GLU A 73 -0.83 -26.35 6.81
C GLU A 73 -0.30 -26.31 8.25
N GLU A 74 -0.49 -27.38 9.02
CA GLU A 74 0.09 -27.52 10.35
C GLU A 74 1.52 -28.05 10.24
N ARG A 75 2.47 -27.32 10.79
CA ARG A 75 3.89 -27.65 10.77
C ARG A 75 4.38 -28.01 12.17
N GLY A 76 3.91 -29.12 12.70
CA GLY A 76 4.28 -29.65 14.01
C GLY A 76 3.95 -28.74 15.18
N LYS A 77 3.60 -29.34 16.35
CA LYS A 77 3.39 -28.63 17.64
C LYS A 77 2.41 -27.44 17.62
N GLY A 78 1.38 -27.45 16.75
CA GLY A 78 0.35 -26.40 16.73
C GLY A 78 0.79 -25.07 16.08
N ALA A 79 1.86 -25.08 15.30
CA ALA A 79 2.24 -24.00 14.41
C ALA A 79 1.63 -24.19 13.02
N PHE A 80 1.09 -23.14 12.43
CA PHE A 80 0.46 -23.12 11.13
C PHE A 80 1.25 -22.23 10.18
N VAL A 81 1.37 -22.66 8.91
CA VAL A 81 2.04 -21.90 7.83
C VAL A 81 1.09 -21.80 6.64
N LEU A 82 1.34 -20.85 5.73
CA LEU A 82 0.62 -20.77 4.46
C LEU A 82 0.90 -22.01 3.62
N SER A 83 -0.15 -22.59 3.03
CA SER A 83 0.00 -23.72 2.11
C SER A 83 0.41 -23.24 0.70
N PRO A 84 0.92 -24.14 -0.17
CA PRO A 84 1.20 -23.84 -1.58
C PRO A 84 -0.03 -23.38 -2.38
N GLN A 85 -1.26 -23.58 -1.89
CA GLN A 85 -2.49 -23.06 -2.52
C GLN A 85 -2.48 -21.54 -2.63
N ILE A 86 -1.85 -20.84 -1.68
CA ILE A 86 -1.71 -19.38 -1.71
C ILE A 86 -0.89 -18.92 -2.92
N LEU A 87 0.13 -19.69 -3.35
CA LEU A 87 0.90 -19.37 -4.56
C LEU A 87 0.04 -19.40 -5.82
N ARG A 88 -0.98 -20.27 -5.88
CA ARG A 88 -1.93 -20.30 -7.00
C ARG A 88 -2.80 -19.04 -7.03
N LEU A 89 -3.26 -18.58 -5.86
CA LEU A 89 -4.03 -17.33 -5.75
C LEU A 89 -3.16 -16.12 -6.10
N ALA A 90 -1.92 -16.08 -5.61
CA ALA A 90 -0.97 -15.03 -5.97
C ALA A 90 -0.73 -14.98 -7.47
N ARG A 91 -0.49 -16.11 -8.13
CA ARG A 91 -0.33 -16.17 -9.58
C ARG A 91 -1.56 -15.71 -10.35
N ALA A 92 -2.75 -16.11 -9.92
CA ALA A 92 -4.00 -15.66 -10.54
C ALA A 92 -4.17 -14.13 -10.39
N ALA A 93 -3.79 -13.57 -9.24
CA ALA A 93 -3.77 -12.13 -9.04
C ALA A 93 -2.74 -11.43 -9.94
N GLU A 94 -1.54 -11.97 -10.08
CA GLU A 94 -0.50 -11.44 -10.98
C GLU A 94 -0.96 -11.39 -12.44
N VAL A 95 -1.64 -12.44 -12.92
CA VAL A 95 -2.17 -12.50 -14.29
C VAL A 95 -3.33 -11.54 -14.51
N SER A 96 -4.21 -11.38 -13.52
CA SER A 96 -5.38 -10.50 -13.62
C SER A 96 -5.08 -9.02 -13.40
N LEU A 97 -3.98 -8.75 -12.70
CA LEU A 97 -3.49 -7.42 -12.39
C LEU A 97 -2.27 -7.11 -13.28
N ASP A 98 -2.44 -6.97 -14.57
CA ASP A 98 -1.33 -6.84 -15.55
C ASP A 98 -0.35 -5.65 -15.30
N TYR A 99 -0.47 -5.03 -14.12
CA TYR A 99 0.35 -3.91 -13.69
C TYR A 99 1.85 -4.19 -13.65
N ARG A 100 2.25 -5.47 -13.51
CA ARG A 100 3.67 -5.81 -13.48
C ARG A 100 4.28 -5.71 -14.86
N SER A 101 3.58 -6.17 -15.90
CA SER A 101 4.02 -6.05 -17.28
C SER A 101 3.99 -4.60 -17.77
N GLU A 102 3.00 -3.83 -17.33
CA GLU A 102 2.87 -2.41 -17.67
C GLU A 102 3.87 -1.55 -16.90
N ALA A 103 4.06 -1.78 -15.59
CA ALA A 103 4.93 -0.98 -14.75
C ALA A 103 6.41 -1.28 -14.96
N GLN A 104 6.81 -2.54 -15.18
CA GLN A 104 8.22 -2.93 -15.18
C GLN A 104 9.07 -2.16 -16.18
N PRO A 105 8.67 -1.98 -17.45
CA PRO A 105 9.48 -1.20 -18.40
C PRO A 105 9.67 0.27 -17.99
N ILE A 106 8.69 0.84 -17.31
CA ILE A 106 8.74 2.22 -16.79
C ILE A 106 9.71 2.31 -15.62
N LEU A 107 9.59 1.36 -14.67
CA LEU A 107 10.47 1.30 -13.50
C LEU A 107 11.93 1.06 -13.90
N ASP A 108 12.19 0.24 -14.91
CA ASP A 108 13.53 0.01 -15.45
C ASP A 108 14.14 1.30 -16.00
N ARG A 109 13.38 2.09 -16.77
CA ARG A 109 13.83 3.42 -17.24
C ARG A 109 14.06 4.41 -16.10
N MET A 110 13.16 4.41 -15.09
CA MET A 110 13.34 5.26 -13.90
C MET A 110 14.62 4.90 -13.14
N ARG A 111 14.89 3.59 -12.98
CA ARG A 111 16.13 3.08 -12.38
C ARG A 111 17.35 3.51 -13.19
N GLU A 112 17.33 3.33 -14.51
CA GLU A 112 18.42 3.72 -15.40
C GLU A 112 18.70 5.24 -15.34
N ALA A 113 17.67 6.06 -15.37
CA ALA A 113 17.80 7.52 -15.32
C ALA A 113 18.28 8.03 -13.94
N SER A 114 17.85 7.39 -12.86
CA SER A 114 18.19 7.81 -11.50
C SER A 114 19.42 7.13 -10.92
N GLY A 115 19.74 5.89 -11.35
CA GLY A 115 20.69 4.99 -10.73
C GLY A 115 20.19 4.32 -9.45
N GLU A 116 18.94 4.56 -9.05
CA GLU A 116 18.38 4.17 -7.77
C GLU A 116 17.16 3.25 -7.93
N THR A 117 16.75 2.61 -6.84
CA THR A 117 15.62 1.68 -6.85
C THR A 117 14.31 2.39 -7.17
N ALA A 118 13.59 1.91 -8.18
CA ALA A 118 12.27 2.39 -8.57
C ALA A 118 11.17 1.38 -8.20
N LEU A 119 10.03 1.87 -7.70
CA LEU A 119 8.92 1.06 -7.21
C LEU A 119 7.60 1.57 -7.78
N TYR A 120 6.65 0.65 -7.96
CA TYR A 120 5.25 0.96 -8.16
C TYR A 120 4.41 0.44 -6.99
N LEU A 121 3.62 1.34 -6.41
CA LEU A 121 2.79 1.05 -5.26
C LEU A 121 1.32 1.33 -5.55
N ARG A 122 0.47 0.54 -4.92
CA ARG A 122 -0.98 0.78 -4.87
C ARG A 122 -1.47 0.78 -3.44
N ARG A 123 -2.61 1.44 -3.25
CA ARG A 123 -3.31 1.38 -1.97
C ARG A 123 -4.22 0.16 -1.90
N VAL A 124 -4.07 -0.62 -0.84
CA VAL A 124 -4.96 -1.72 -0.49
C VAL A 124 -5.44 -1.47 0.95
N ASN A 125 -6.73 -1.18 1.10
CA ASN A 125 -7.30 -0.72 2.37
C ASN A 125 -6.52 0.47 2.97
N ASP A 126 -6.02 0.32 4.18
CA ASP A 126 -5.28 1.33 4.94
C ASP A 126 -3.74 1.17 4.83
N ALA A 127 -3.25 0.52 3.78
CA ALA A 127 -1.82 0.33 3.52
C ALA A 127 -1.44 0.65 2.07
N ALA A 128 -0.20 1.03 1.85
CA ALA A 128 0.44 1.03 0.53
C ALA A 128 1.13 -0.32 0.31
N VAL A 129 0.95 -0.92 -0.86
CA VAL A 129 1.52 -2.23 -1.23
C VAL A 129 2.46 -2.03 -2.40
N CYS A 130 3.69 -2.52 -2.30
CA CYS A 130 4.62 -2.62 -3.41
C CYS A 130 4.15 -3.72 -4.38
N LEU A 131 3.92 -3.38 -5.64
CA LEU A 131 3.50 -4.33 -6.67
C LEU A 131 4.61 -4.71 -7.64
N ALA A 132 5.52 -3.76 -7.95
CA ALA A 132 6.63 -3.98 -8.85
C ALA A 132 7.85 -3.17 -8.41
N ILE A 133 9.03 -3.66 -8.76
CA ILE A 133 10.32 -3.09 -8.37
C ILE A 133 11.34 -3.23 -9.52
N ALA A 134 12.13 -2.18 -9.71
CA ALA A 134 13.39 -2.23 -10.44
C ALA A 134 14.50 -1.84 -9.45
N GLU A 135 15.27 -2.82 -8.99
CA GLU A 135 16.31 -2.62 -7.98
C GLU A 135 17.52 -1.91 -8.56
N SER A 136 18.12 -1.03 -7.78
CA SER A 136 19.40 -0.37 -8.10
C SER A 136 20.52 -1.39 -8.22
N ASP A 137 21.45 -1.16 -9.14
CA ASP A 137 22.66 -1.97 -9.32
C ASP A 137 23.76 -1.63 -8.31
N HIS A 138 23.54 -0.66 -7.41
CA HIS A 138 24.49 -0.33 -6.37
C HIS A 138 24.60 -1.45 -5.32
N PRO A 139 25.83 -1.75 -4.81
CA PRO A 139 26.03 -2.77 -3.76
C PRO A 139 25.22 -2.53 -2.48
N ILE A 140 24.92 -1.28 -2.18
CA ILE A 140 24.05 -0.87 -1.08
C ILE A 140 22.84 -0.18 -1.71
N SER A 141 21.70 -0.85 -1.69
CA SER A 141 20.42 -0.36 -2.23
C SER A 141 19.31 -0.50 -1.20
N ILE A 142 18.29 0.33 -1.34
CA ILE A 142 17.03 0.18 -0.60
C ILE A 142 16.14 -0.72 -1.44
N SER A 143 15.69 -1.83 -0.89
CA SER A 143 14.82 -2.78 -1.57
C SER A 143 13.58 -3.10 -0.75
N PHE A 144 12.48 -3.30 -1.44
CA PHE A 144 11.22 -3.76 -0.87
C PHE A 144 10.73 -4.97 -1.66
N GLN A 145 10.27 -5.99 -0.97
CA GLN A 145 9.68 -7.15 -1.66
C GLN A 145 8.29 -6.80 -2.21
N PRO A 146 7.91 -7.28 -3.40
CA PRO A 146 6.52 -7.23 -3.85
C PRO A 146 5.59 -7.84 -2.80
N GLY A 147 4.46 -7.16 -2.52
CA GLY A 147 3.54 -7.52 -1.44
C GLY A 147 3.88 -6.88 -0.09
N HIS A 148 5.03 -6.21 0.07
CA HIS A 148 5.36 -5.50 1.30
C HIS A 148 4.36 -4.37 1.55
N LEU A 149 3.83 -4.34 2.78
CA LEU A 149 2.87 -3.35 3.25
C LEU A 149 3.58 -2.19 3.95
N MET A 150 3.22 -0.98 3.57
CA MET A 150 3.71 0.25 4.19
C MET A 150 2.55 1.07 4.75
N PRO A 151 2.70 1.69 5.93
CA PRO A 151 1.69 2.58 6.49
C PRO A 151 1.50 3.81 5.60
N LEU A 152 0.26 4.26 5.42
CA LEU A 152 -0.05 5.37 4.49
C LEU A 152 0.54 6.73 4.92
N HIS A 153 0.85 6.92 6.19
CA HIS A 153 1.30 8.20 6.74
C HIS A 153 2.83 8.41 6.68
N LEU A 154 3.60 7.44 6.20
CA LEU A 154 5.06 7.49 6.13
C LEU A 154 5.59 7.20 4.73
N GLY A 155 6.50 8.04 4.26
CA GLY A 155 7.16 7.90 2.97
C GLY A 155 6.41 8.55 1.80
N ALA A 156 7.15 8.95 0.78
CA ALA A 156 6.64 9.76 -0.33
C ALA A 156 5.47 9.10 -1.06
N ALA A 157 5.63 7.85 -1.53
CA ALA A 157 4.59 7.14 -2.29
C ALA A 157 3.34 6.85 -1.44
N ALA A 158 3.51 6.46 -0.18
CA ALA A 158 2.40 6.20 0.71
C ALA A 158 1.59 7.48 0.98
N LYS A 159 2.25 8.63 1.17
CA LYS A 159 1.58 9.93 1.32
C LYS A 159 0.85 10.36 0.05
N VAL A 160 1.38 10.08 -1.14
CA VAL A 160 0.66 10.30 -2.41
C VAL A 160 -0.63 9.48 -2.42
N LEU A 161 -0.59 8.20 -2.05
CA LEU A 161 -1.77 7.34 -1.98
C LEU A 161 -2.75 7.76 -0.89
N PHE A 162 -2.25 8.29 0.23
CA PHE A 162 -3.05 8.78 1.35
C PHE A 162 -3.74 10.11 1.07
N SER A 163 -3.13 10.95 0.23
CA SER A 163 -3.66 12.28 -0.10
C SER A 163 -5.07 12.25 -0.70
N GLU A 164 -5.44 11.14 -1.36
CA GLU A 164 -6.77 10.94 -1.95
C GLU A 164 -7.86 10.53 -0.93
N TYR A 165 -7.50 10.30 0.32
CA TYR A 165 -8.53 10.10 1.35
C TYR A 165 -9.25 11.40 1.64
N GLY A 166 -10.58 11.36 1.67
CA GLY A 166 -11.36 12.46 2.24
C GLY A 166 -11.14 12.56 3.76
N ASP A 167 -11.37 13.74 4.32
CA ASP A 167 -11.08 14.10 5.72
C ASP A 167 -11.59 13.10 6.75
N ALA A 168 -12.79 12.54 6.56
CA ALA A 168 -13.35 11.56 7.48
C ALA A 168 -12.51 10.27 7.53
N LYS A 169 -12.06 9.77 6.38
CA LYS A 169 -11.22 8.58 6.30
C LYS A 169 -9.80 8.86 6.82
N ARG A 170 -9.24 10.06 6.52
CA ARG A 170 -7.94 10.48 7.07
C ARG A 170 -7.99 10.47 8.59
N ARG A 171 -9.01 11.12 9.20
CA ARG A 171 -9.20 11.13 10.65
C ARG A 171 -9.31 9.72 11.20
N GLN A 172 -10.18 8.88 10.63
CA GLN A 172 -10.37 7.51 11.08
C GLN A 172 -9.07 6.67 11.03
N TYR A 173 -8.24 6.87 10.02
CA TYR A 173 -6.94 6.21 9.90
C TYR A 173 -5.99 6.70 10.99
N LEU A 174 -5.83 8.01 11.15
CA LEU A 174 -4.90 8.62 12.10
C LEU A 174 -5.28 8.33 13.57
N ASP A 175 -6.57 8.23 13.87
CA ASP A 175 -7.08 7.93 15.22
C ASP A 175 -6.79 6.48 15.67
N ARG A 176 -6.47 5.58 14.72
CA ARG A 176 -6.10 4.18 14.99
C ARG A 176 -4.59 3.96 15.14
N LEU A 177 -3.78 4.98 14.92
CA LEU A 177 -2.32 4.83 15.04
C LEU A 177 -1.90 4.61 16.49
N HIS A 178 -1.01 3.65 16.70
CA HIS A 178 -0.38 3.37 17.98
C HIS A 178 1.15 3.30 17.82
N PRO A 179 1.92 4.15 18.52
CA PRO A 179 1.44 5.23 19.42
C PRO A 179 0.72 6.34 18.67
N PRO A 180 -0.17 7.09 19.33
CA PRO A 180 -0.91 8.17 18.69
C PRO A 180 0.04 9.28 18.25
N MET A 181 -0.25 9.86 17.09
CA MET A 181 0.50 10.99 16.55
C MET A 181 0.26 12.26 17.37
N SER A 182 1.31 13.08 17.60
CA SER A 182 1.14 14.37 18.26
C SER A 182 0.27 15.33 17.40
N LYS A 183 -0.42 16.29 18.05
CA LYS A 183 -1.23 17.28 17.32
C LYS A 183 -0.43 18.06 16.27
N ALA A 184 0.81 18.44 16.59
CA ALA A 184 1.68 19.16 15.68
C ALA A 184 2.07 18.31 14.45
N ALA A 185 2.47 17.06 14.66
CA ALA A 185 2.80 16.13 13.57
C ALA A 185 1.58 15.82 12.70
N ARG A 186 0.40 15.65 13.32
CA ARG A 186 -0.85 15.42 12.59
C ARG A 186 -1.23 16.63 11.73
N GLY A 187 -1.21 17.83 12.28
CA GLY A 187 -1.54 19.05 11.52
C GLY A 187 -0.57 19.29 10.36
N LYS A 188 0.72 19.01 10.56
CA LYS A 188 1.70 19.06 9.48
C LYS A 188 1.38 18.03 8.40
N LEU A 189 1.13 16.77 8.76
CA LEU A 189 0.79 15.73 7.79
C LEU A 189 -0.48 16.06 7.01
N GLU A 190 -1.53 16.56 7.67
CA GLU A 190 -2.78 16.97 7.00
C GLU A 190 -2.53 18.07 5.97
N SER A 191 -1.72 19.08 6.31
CA SER A 191 -1.31 20.15 5.37
C SER A 191 -0.47 19.59 4.21
N ASP A 192 0.50 18.72 4.51
CA ASP A 192 1.34 18.08 3.48
C ASP A 192 0.48 17.25 2.51
N LEU A 193 -0.53 16.53 3.01
CA LEU A 193 -1.42 15.71 2.18
C LEU A 193 -2.28 16.55 1.23
N ASP A 194 -2.72 17.73 1.64
CA ASP A 194 -3.49 18.63 0.78
C ASP A 194 -2.62 19.18 -0.35
N GLU A 195 -1.38 19.61 -0.04
CA GLU A 195 -0.42 20.02 -1.05
C GLU A 195 -0.05 18.88 -2.02
N ILE A 196 0.15 17.65 -1.50
CA ILE A 196 0.44 16.47 -2.32
C ILE A 196 -0.73 16.17 -3.25
N ARG A 197 -1.96 16.29 -2.77
CA ARG A 197 -3.15 16.06 -3.59
C ARG A 197 -3.24 17.02 -4.77
N GLU A 198 -2.91 18.29 -4.56
CA GLU A 198 -2.90 19.30 -5.62
C GLU A 198 -1.78 19.08 -6.64
N ARG A 199 -0.58 18.74 -6.15
CA ARG A 199 0.62 18.60 -6.99
C ARG A 199 0.77 17.22 -7.61
N GLY A 200 0.13 16.18 -7.07
CA GLY A 200 0.33 14.77 -7.43
C GLY A 200 1.74 14.25 -7.14
N TYR A 201 2.49 14.89 -6.24
CA TYR A 201 3.91 14.65 -6.02
C TYR A 201 4.29 14.84 -4.55
N ALA A 202 5.23 14.01 -4.05
CA ALA A 202 5.75 14.08 -2.68
C ALA A 202 7.25 13.74 -2.63
N GLU A 203 7.90 14.26 -1.60
CA GLU A 203 9.23 13.83 -1.15
C GLU A 203 9.16 13.40 0.32
N SER A 204 10.07 12.53 0.73
CA SER A 204 10.25 12.16 2.12
C SER A 204 11.73 11.96 2.43
N ALA A 205 12.12 12.29 3.67
CA ALA A 205 13.47 12.07 4.17
C ALA A 205 13.39 11.51 5.58
N ALA A 206 14.02 10.36 5.82
CA ALA A 206 14.08 9.66 7.12
C ALA A 206 12.72 9.38 7.78
N GLU A 207 11.65 9.23 6.97
CA GLU A 207 10.31 8.94 7.48
C GLU A 207 10.06 7.43 7.65
N VAL A 208 10.53 6.63 6.70
CA VAL A 208 10.38 5.16 6.73
C VAL A 208 11.54 4.53 7.48
N ASP A 209 12.75 4.99 7.18
CA ASP A 209 13.97 4.56 7.87
C ASP A 209 15.01 5.70 7.86
N VAL A 210 15.90 5.69 8.85
CA VAL A 210 16.97 6.68 8.97
C VAL A 210 17.91 6.58 7.75
N GLY A 211 18.20 7.75 7.12
CA GLY A 211 19.08 7.81 5.95
C GLY A 211 18.42 7.38 4.63
N VAL A 212 17.11 7.22 4.59
CA VAL A 212 16.34 6.96 3.37
C VAL A 212 15.66 8.24 2.88
N TRP A 213 15.90 8.57 1.61
CA TRP A 213 15.19 9.62 0.90
C TRP A 213 14.39 9.05 -0.26
N ALA A 214 13.22 9.60 -0.54
CA ALA A 214 12.38 9.18 -1.64
C ALA A 214 11.65 10.36 -2.29
N ALA A 215 11.38 10.23 -3.59
CA ALA A 215 10.43 11.06 -4.32
C ALA A 215 9.39 10.18 -4.99
N ALA A 216 8.13 10.63 -5.05
CA ALA A 216 7.02 9.88 -5.60
C ALA A 216 6.07 10.79 -6.38
N ALA A 217 5.46 10.22 -7.44
CA ALA A 217 4.39 10.87 -8.18
C ALA A 217 3.17 9.96 -8.30
N ALA A 218 1.99 10.58 -8.34
CA ALA A 218 0.72 9.93 -8.58
C ALA A 218 0.66 9.36 -10.00
N VAL A 219 0.07 8.19 -10.15
CA VAL A 219 -0.31 7.61 -11.43
C VAL A 219 -1.84 7.57 -11.50
N ARG A 220 -2.41 8.24 -12.49
CA ARG A 220 -3.86 8.38 -12.66
C ARG A 220 -4.32 7.72 -13.95
N SER A 221 -5.52 7.16 -13.93
CA SER A 221 -6.22 6.69 -15.12
C SER A 221 -7.58 7.38 -15.14
N PHE A 222 -7.88 8.10 -16.21
CA PHE A 222 -9.11 8.92 -16.34
C PHE A 222 -9.36 9.82 -15.11
N GLY A 223 -8.30 10.45 -14.59
CA GLY A 223 -8.36 11.33 -13.41
C GLY A 223 -8.43 10.62 -12.05
N THR A 224 -8.62 9.31 -12.02
CA THR A 224 -8.65 8.51 -10.78
C THR A 224 -7.26 8.02 -10.42
N LEU A 225 -6.83 8.21 -9.17
CA LEU A 225 -5.56 7.68 -8.70
C LEU A 225 -5.59 6.14 -8.70
N VAL A 226 -4.71 5.52 -9.48
CA VAL A 226 -4.56 4.06 -9.57
C VAL A 226 -3.32 3.56 -8.86
N GLY A 227 -2.33 4.41 -8.62
CA GLY A 227 -1.10 4.04 -7.93
C GLY A 227 -0.15 5.21 -7.75
N ALA A 228 1.07 4.93 -7.33
CA ALA A 228 2.18 5.87 -7.26
C ALA A 228 3.47 5.19 -7.70
N VAL A 229 4.27 5.87 -8.52
CA VAL A 229 5.66 5.49 -8.80
C VAL A 229 6.58 6.27 -7.87
N THR A 230 7.68 5.65 -7.46
CA THR A 230 8.65 6.28 -6.56
C THR A 230 10.05 5.81 -6.86
N VAL A 231 11.03 6.66 -6.58
CA VAL A 231 12.43 6.29 -6.48
C VAL A 231 12.88 6.48 -5.04
N VAL A 232 13.54 5.47 -4.50
CA VAL A 232 14.09 5.46 -3.15
C VAL A 232 15.59 5.29 -3.19
N ALA A 233 16.30 6.03 -2.33
CA ALA A 233 17.76 6.01 -2.30
C ALA A 233 18.30 6.28 -0.90
N PRO A 234 19.49 5.79 -0.55
CA PRO A 234 20.21 6.22 0.65
C PRO A 234 20.60 7.70 0.55
N ASP A 235 20.21 8.51 1.56
CA ASP A 235 20.42 9.97 1.52
C ASP A 235 21.91 10.38 1.50
N TYR A 236 22.78 9.57 2.10
CA TYR A 236 24.22 9.88 2.20
C TYR A 236 24.94 10.06 0.85
N ARG A 237 24.40 9.52 -0.24
CA ARG A 237 24.96 9.66 -1.60
C ARG A 237 24.21 10.64 -2.50
N LEU A 238 23.18 11.30 -1.98
CA LEU A 238 22.33 12.20 -2.74
C LEU A 238 22.81 13.66 -2.60
N GLY A 239 23.47 14.18 -3.63
CA GLY A 239 23.60 15.63 -3.81
C GLY A 239 22.37 16.22 -4.50
N GLU A 240 22.22 17.55 -4.51
CA GLU A 240 21.06 18.23 -5.10
C GLU A 240 20.87 17.92 -6.58
N GLU A 241 21.95 17.76 -7.33
CA GLU A 241 21.89 17.38 -8.75
C GLU A 241 21.34 15.97 -8.92
N HIS A 242 21.69 15.02 -8.04
CA HIS A 242 21.15 13.68 -8.08
C HIS A 242 19.66 13.67 -7.69
N LYS A 243 19.28 14.40 -6.63
CA LYS A 243 17.88 14.58 -6.26
C LYS A 243 17.05 15.19 -7.40
N ARG A 244 17.63 16.15 -8.15
CA ARG A 244 16.98 16.73 -9.34
C ARG A 244 16.70 15.69 -10.41
N ARG A 245 17.69 14.84 -10.75
CA ARG A 245 17.52 13.74 -11.71
C ARG A 245 16.43 12.75 -11.26
N ILE A 246 16.40 12.41 -9.97
CA ILE A 246 15.36 11.52 -9.42
C ILE A 246 13.98 12.17 -9.57
N ARG A 247 13.83 13.46 -9.24
CA ARG A 247 12.56 14.20 -9.40
C ARG A 247 12.05 14.17 -10.84
N GLU A 248 12.94 14.35 -11.79
CA GLU A 248 12.64 14.28 -13.23
C GLU A 248 12.21 12.87 -13.63
N ALA A 249 12.98 11.84 -13.26
CA ALA A 249 12.68 10.43 -13.56
C ALA A 249 11.31 10.00 -13.00
N VAL A 250 10.98 10.41 -11.78
CA VAL A 250 9.69 10.09 -11.14
C VAL A 250 8.52 10.76 -11.86
N ARG A 251 8.63 12.03 -12.21
CA ARG A 251 7.58 12.75 -12.94
C ARG A 251 7.38 12.22 -14.35
N GLN A 252 8.47 11.96 -15.05
CA GLN A 252 8.42 11.37 -16.38
C GLN A 252 7.83 9.97 -16.35
N GLY A 253 8.29 9.12 -15.44
CA GLY A 253 7.76 7.76 -15.27
C GLY A 253 6.27 7.73 -14.95
N ALA A 254 5.77 8.65 -14.11
CA ALA A 254 4.35 8.78 -13.84
C ALA A 254 3.56 9.15 -15.10
N ALA A 255 4.03 10.15 -15.86
CA ALA A 255 3.37 10.59 -17.09
C ALA A 255 3.35 9.50 -18.18
N GLU A 256 4.46 8.76 -18.34
CA GLU A 256 4.54 7.63 -19.26
C GLU A 256 3.55 6.53 -18.89
N PHE A 257 3.44 6.22 -17.57
CA PHE A 257 2.51 5.21 -17.09
C PHE A 257 1.05 5.63 -17.32
N GLU A 258 0.71 6.87 -17.02
CA GLU A 258 -0.62 7.42 -17.29
C GLU A 258 -0.99 7.34 -18.77
N ALA A 259 -0.06 7.68 -19.68
CA ALA A 259 -0.27 7.60 -21.12
C ALA A 259 -0.52 6.15 -21.59
N GLN A 260 0.17 5.17 -20.99
CA GLN A 260 0.00 3.76 -21.31
C GLN A 260 -1.35 3.20 -20.81
N LEU A 261 -1.87 3.69 -19.67
CA LEU A 261 -3.16 3.25 -19.12
C LEU A 261 -4.38 3.78 -19.88
N VAL A 262 -4.21 4.73 -20.79
CA VAL A 262 -5.27 5.36 -21.59
C VAL A 262 -5.26 4.88 -23.04
N SER A 263 -4.19 4.20 -23.46
CA SER A 263 -4.03 3.61 -24.79
C SER A 263 -4.64 2.23 -24.89
#